data_538a5de6b6bac505d09a79cb97344c5f
#
_entry.id   538a5de6b6bac505d09a79cb97344c5f
#
_cell.length_a   1.000
_cell.length_b   1.000
_cell.length_c   1.000
_cell.angle_alpha   90.00
_cell.angle_beta   90.00
_cell.angle_gamma   90.00
#
_symmetry.space_group_name_H-M   'P 1'
#
loop_
_entity.id
_entity.type
_entity.pdbx_description
1 polymer ?
#
loop_
_entity_poly.entity_id
_entity_poly.type
_entity_poly.pdbx_seq_one_letter_code
_entity_poly.pdbx_strand_id
1 'polypeptide(L)'
;VQMKEDKKLDPNKEKFSKWGVQSKNDAQVIQWTLRFNLAQQTLENAILKDRWSANQEFVEGSLKLRTVDNPDTWSGDVSAQEYLNSFHVQNGGFDLKLKTLNKFMYIRYQTRLKTSVKESTDPVNAVWLTANDNDKLADNYRARVALVGGKGRASGEADEIPTPVEPNNETPKE
;
A
#
# COMPACT_ATOMS: atom_id res chain seq x y z
N VAL A 1 -21.53 22.01 11.87
CA VAL A 1 -20.26 22.64 11.64
C VAL A 1 -19.58 22.00 10.44
N GLN A 2 -19.26 22.80 9.48
CA GLN A 2 -18.72 22.35 8.19
C GLN A 2 -17.38 21.63 8.31
N MET A 3 -16.61 21.95 9.31
CA MET A 3 -15.27 21.40 9.47
C MET A 3 -15.23 19.90 9.67
N LYS A 4 -16.32 19.31 10.16
CA LYS A 4 -16.37 17.85 10.33
C LYS A 4 -16.50 17.13 8.99
N GLU A 5 -17.07 17.76 8.01
CA GLU A 5 -17.23 17.16 6.70
C GLU A 5 -15.91 17.01 5.97
N ASP A 6 -14.98 17.94 6.21
CA ASP A 6 -13.66 17.89 5.59
C ASP A 6 -12.84 16.69 6.04
N LYS A 7 -13.23 16.07 7.17
CA LYS A 7 -12.53 14.91 7.72
C LYS A 7 -13.14 13.59 7.27
N LYS A 8 -14.28 13.63 6.61
CA LYS A 8 -14.92 12.43 6.11
C LYS A 8 -14.24 12.00 4.82
N LEU A 9 -14.05 10.71 4.70
CA LEU A 9 -13.51 10.13 3.48
C LEU A 9 -14.57 10.16 2.40
N ASP A 10 -14.18 10.57 1.21
CA ASP A 10 -15.06 10.62 0.05
C ASP A 10 -14.85 9.35 -0.78
N PRO A 11 -15.86 8.44 -0.85
CA PRO A 11 -15.71 7.19 -1.59
C PRO A 11 -15.34 7.36 -3.07
N ASN A 12 -15.68 8.52 -3.65
CA ASN A 12 -15.34 8.79 -5.04
C ASN A 12 -13.91 9.28 -5.24
N LYS A 13 -13.33 9.89 -4.21
CA LYS A 13 -11.99 10.45 -4.26
C LYS A 13 -10.93 9.55 -3.66
N GLU A 14 -11.30 8.78 -2.64
CA GLU A 14 -10.37 7.93 -1.92
C GLU A 14 -10.59 6.44 -2.17
N LYS A 15 -10.71 6.08 -3.42
CA LYS A 15 -10.87 4.67 -3.80
C LYS A 15 -9.69 3.82 -3.38
N PHE A 16 -8.51 4.44 -3.36
CA PHE A 16 -7.28 3.72 -3.16
C PHE A 16 -6.22 4.72 -2.70
N SER A 17 -5.55 4.42 -1.61
CA SER A 17 -4.45 5.27 -1.17
C SER A 17 -3.36 4.44 -0.49
N LYS A 18 -2.14 4.98 -0.55
CA LYS A 18 -0.97 4.34 0.03
C LYS A 18 -0.04 5.42 0.57
N TRP A 19 0.55 5.15 1.72
CA TRP A 19 1.56 6.04 2.29
C TRP A 19 2.54 5.24 3.12
N GLY A 20 3.70 5.84 3.38
CA GLY A 20 4.70 5.26 4.24
C GLY A 20 5.13 6.22 5.34
N VAL A 21 5.53 5.66 6.47
CA VAL A 21 6.03 6.42 7.61
C VAL A 21 7.31 5.77 8.11
N GLN A 22 8.34 6.58 8.26
CA GLN A 22 9.59 6.14 8.90
C GLN A 22 9.32 5.84 10.37
N SER A 23 9.71 4.65 10.83
CA SER A 23 9.46 4.25 12.20
C SER A 23 10.23 5.12 13.18
N LYS A 24 9.58 5.52 14.28
CA LYS A 24 10.23 6.28 15.35
C LYS A 24 11.16 5.41 16.18
N ASN A 25 10.89 4.12 16.25
CA ASN A 25 11.70 3.19 17.05
C ASN A 25 12.93 2.69 16.31
N ASP A 26 12.85 2.61 14.99
CA ASP A 26 13.96 2.17 14.15
C ASP A 26 13.88 2.93 12.82
N ALA A 27 14.75 3.90 12.67
CA ALA A 27 14.73 4.79 11.51
C ALA A 27 14.97 4.08 10.16
N GLN A 28 15.52 2.86 10.19
CA GLN A 28 15.69 2.07 8.97
C GLN A 28 14.40 1.34 8.55
N VAL A 29 13.38 1.33 9.39
CA VAL A 29 12.13 0.64 9.10
C VAL A 29 11.09 1.63 8.61
N ILE A 30 10.45 1.30 7.50
CA ILE A 30 9.35 2.07 6.92
C ILE A 30 8.08 1.25 7.09
N GLN A 31 7.06 1.87 7.68
CA GLN A 31 5.74 1.25 7.76
C GLN A 31 4.90 1.76 6.61
N TRP A 32 4.49 0.86 5.74
CA TRP A 32 3.62 1.16 4.62
C TRP A 32 2.18 0.83 4.98
N THR A 33 1.27 1.71 4.60
CA THR A 33 -0.16 1.50 4.76
C THR A 33 -0.84 1.68 3.41
N LEU A 34 -1.73 0.77 3.11
CA LEU A 34 -2.52 0.75 1.90
C LEU A 34 -3.97 0.62 2.33
N ARG A 35 -4.87 1.42 1.79
CA ARG A 35 -6.30 1.26 2.07
C ARG A 35 -7.11 1.35 0.78
N PHE A 36 -8.21 0.60 0.75
CA PHE A 36 -9.04 0.51 -0.44
C PHE A 36 -10.45 0.05 -0.08
N ASN A 37 -11.33 0.15 -1.09
CA ASN A 37 -12.73 -0.25 -1.01
C ASN A 37 -13.53 0.58 -0.01
N LEU A 38 -13.31 1.88 -0.01
CA LEU A 38 -14.06 2.79 0.86
C LEU A 38 -15.56 2.75 0.57
N ALA A 39 -15.94 2.50 -0.68
CA ALA A 39 -17.35 2.38 -1.08
C ALA A 39 -17.98 1.04 -0.64
N GLN A 40 -17.21 0.14 -0.06
CA GLN A 40 -17.67 -1.16 0.45
C GLN A 40 -18.40 -1.99 -0.61
N GLN A 41 -17.87 -1.98 -1.80
CA GLN A 41 -18.36 -2.83 -2.88
C GLN A 41 -17.90 -4.28 -2.67
N THR A 42 -18.64 -5.22 -3.23
CA THR A 42 -18.19 -6.62 -3.22
C THR A 42 -17.04 -6.79 -4.19
N LEU A 43 -15.88 -7.17 -3.66
CA LEU A 43 -14.68 -7.45 -4.44
C LEU A 43 -14.45 -8.95 -4.50
N GLU A 44 -14.40 -9.46 -5.72
CA GLU A 44 -14.07 -10.85 -5.99
C GLU A 44 -12.74 -10.93 -6.71
N ASN A 45 -11.94 -11.93 -6.39
CA ASN A 45 -10.64 -12.15 -7.00
C ASN A 45 -9.74 -10.91 -6.96
N ALA A 46 -9.77 -10.18 -5.85
CA ALA A 46 -8.92 -9.01 -5.69
C ALA A 46 -7.46 -9.43 -5.60
N ILE A 47 -6.64 -8.78 -6.41
CA ILE A 47 -5.20 -9.02 -6.46
C ILE A 47 -4.50 -7.69 -6.25
N LEU A 48 -3.57 -7.70 -5.31
CA LEU A 48 -2.69 -6.56 -5.02
C LEU A 48 -1.26 -6.96 -5.38
N LYS A 49 -0.66 -6.20 -6.28
CA LYS A 49 0.74 -6.35 -6.64
C LYS A 49 1.48 -5.14 -6.10
N ASP A 50 2.37 -5.37 -5.16
CA ASP A 50 3.11 -4.32 -4.48
C ASP A 50 4.58 -4.42 -4.87
N ARG A 51 5.18 -3.28 -5.19
CA ARG A 51 6.58 -3.22 -5.62
C ARG A 51 7.27 -2.04 -4.94
N TRP A 52 8.46 -2.26 -4.44
CA TRP A 52 9.24 -1.23 -3.75
C TRP A 52 10.58 -1.01 -4.42
N SER A 53 11.15 0.16 -4.19
CA SER A 53 12.46 0.52 -4.73
C SER A 53 13.55 -0.40 -4.17
N ALA A 54 14.62 -0.56 -4.92
CA ALA A 54 15.67 -1.55 -4.66
C ALA A 54 16.43 -1.33 -3.35
N ASN A 55 16.27 -0.15 -2.72
CA ASN A 55 16.91 0.16 -1.43
C ASN A 55 16.17 -0.42 -0.22
N GLN A 56 15.16 -1.26 -0.44
CA GLN A 56 14.32 -1.84 0.61
C GLN A 56 14.26 -3.35 0.51
N GLU A 57 14.02 -3.97 1.65
CA GLU A 57 13.67 -5.39 1.72
C GLU A 57 12.46 -5.57 2.64
N PHE A 58 11.67 -6.59 2.38
CA PHE A 58 10.47 -6.87 3.17
C PHE A 58 10.84 -7.38 4.56
N VAL A 59 10.12 -6.87 5.58
CA VAL A 59 10.25 -7.40 6.95
C VAL A 59 9.29 -8.57 7.09
N GLU A 60 9.85 -9.77 7.20
CA GLU A 60 9.06 -10.99 7.30
C GLU A 60 8.15 -10.95 8.55
N GLY A 61 6.90 -11.40 8.37
CA GLY A 61 5.93 -11.41 9.45
C GLY A 61 5.25 -10.08 9.73
N SER A 62 5.55 -9.04 8.97
CA SER A 62 4.99 -7.70 9.23
C SER A 62 3.62 -7.46 8.59
N LEU A 63 3.16 -8.35 7.74
CA LEU A 63 1.89 -8.15 7.02
C LEU A 63 0.69 -8.23 7.97
N LYS A 64 -0.16 -7.18 7.95
CA LYS A 64 -1.37 -7.09 8.75
C LYS A 64 -2.52 -6.64 7.86
N LEU A 65 -3.61 -7.42 7.84
CA LEU A 65 -4.85 -7.06 7.19
C LEU A 65 -5.88 -6.69 8.24
N ARG A 66 -6.57 -5.58 8.05
CA ARG A 66 -7.62 -5.13 8.95
C ARG A 66 -8.78 -4.56 8.14
N THR A 67 -9.98 -4.70 8.69
CA THR A 67 -11.19 -4.09 8.12
C THR A 67 -11.82 -3.16 9.12
N VAL A 68 -12.55 -2.17 8.61
CA VAL A 68 -13.27 -1.19 9.41
C VAL A 68 -14.72 -1.16 8.92
N ASP A 69 -15.67 -1.29 9.83
CA ASP A 69 -17.08 -1.30 9.46
C ASP A 69 -17.58 0.08 9.06
N ASN A 70 -17.15 1.10 9.78
CA ASN A 70 -17.52 2.49 9.49
C ASN A 70 -16.25 3.34 9.40
N PRO A 71 -15.78 3.65 8.18
CA PRO A 71 -14.55 4.43 8.02
C PRO A 71 -14.69 5.89 8.48
N ASP A 72 -15.89 6.45 8.55
CA ASP A 72 -16.09 7.83 9.01
C ASP A 72 -15.79 7.95 10.51
N THR A 73 -16.25 6.98 11.30
CA THR A 73 -16.05 6.97 12.75
C THR A 73 -14.90 6.06 13.17
N TRP A 74 -14.35 5.33 12.22
CA TRP A 74 -13.33 4.32 12.46
C TRP A 74 -13.76 3.26 13.48
N SER A 75 -15.01 2.87 13.41
CA SER A 75 -15.56 1.81 14.29
C SER A 75 -15.50 0.45 13.59
N GLY A 76 -15.42 -0.60 14.40
CA GLY A 76 -15.34 -1.96 13.89
C GLY A 76 -13.98 -2.30 13.31
N ASP A 77 -12.89 -1.68 13.78
CA ASP A 77 -11.53 -1.98 13.35
C ASP A 77 -11.09 -3.31 13.95
N VAL A 78 -11.03 -4.33 13.12
CA VAL A 78 -10.71 -5.70 13.53
C VAL A 78 -9.71 -6.35 12.59
N SER A 79 -9.00 -7.35 13.10
CA SER A 79 -8.11 -8.16 12.28
C SER A 79 -8.89 -8.86 11.18
N ALA A 80 -8.33 -8.90 10.00
CA ALA A 80 -8.98 -9.45 8.80
C ALA A 80 -8.08 -10.44 8.06
N GLN A 81 -7.23 -11.14 8.78
CA GLN A 81 -6.32 -12.15 8.20
C GLN A 81 -7.10 -13.28 7.50
N GLU A 82 -8.34 -13.53 7.90
CA GLU A 82 -9.18 -14.54 7.26
C GLU A 82 -9.49 -14.24 5.79
N TYR A 83 -9.34 -12.98 5.35
CA TYR A 83 -9.54 -12.63 3.95
C TYR A 83 -8.34 -12.90 3.07
N LEU A 84 -7.20 -13.26 3.67
CA LEU A 84 -6.00 -13.58 2.90
C LEU A 84 -6.16 -14.93 2.21
N ASN A 85 -6.09 -14.94 0.89
CA ASN A 85 -6.11 -16.16 0.10
C ASN A 85 -4.70 -16.66 -0.19
N SER A 86 -3.84 -15.79 -0.69
CA SER A 86 -2.44 -16.13 -0.90
C SER A 86 -1.56 -14.90 -0.79
N PHE A 87 -0.33 -15.10 -0.36
CA PHE A 87 0.66 -14.05 -0.19
C PHE A 87 2.02 -14.59 -0.60
N HIS A 88 2.61 -13.95 -1.59
CA HIS A 88 3.88 -14.40 -2.14
C HIS A 88 4.84 -13.22 -2.22
N VAL A 89 5.91 -13.29 -1.44
CA VAL A 89 6.97 -12.28 -1.45
C VAL A 89 8.03 -12.71 -2.48
N GLN A 90 8.44 -11.75 -3.29
CA GLN A 90 9.49 -11.95 -4.27
C GLN A 90 10.52 -10.83 -4.13
N ASN A 91 11.57 -10.86 -4.91
CA ASN A 91 12.56 -9.80 -4.88
C ASN A 91 11.92 -8.50 -5.38
N GLY A 92 11.88 -7.49 -4.52
CA GLY A 92 11.35 -6.18 -4.85
C GLY A 92 9.84 -6.03 -4.74
N GLY A 93 9.11 -7.01 -4.19
CA GLY A 93 7.68 -6.85 -4.04
C GLY A 93 6.95 -8.08 -3.51
N PHE A 94 5.61 -7.98 -3.49
CA PHE A 94 4.76 -9.14 -3.20
C PHE A 94 3.52 -9.13 -4.07
N ASP A 95 2.94 -10.30 -4.23
CA ASP A 95 1.62 -10.49 -4.81
C ASP A 95 0.71 -11.04 -3.74
N LEU A 96 -0.42 -10.40 -3.55
CA LEU A 96 -1.39 -10.76 -2.51
C LEU A 96 -2.76 -10.95 -3.15
N LYS A 97 -3.38 -12.08 -2.86
CA LYS A 97 -4.74 -12.37 -3.32
C LYS A 97 -5.67 -12.43 -2.13
N LEU A 98 -6.85 -11.86 -2.29
CA LEU A 98 -7.86 -11.82 -1.24
C LEU A 98 -9.02 -12.74 -1.59
N LYS A 99 -9.65 -13.26 -0.55
CA LYS A 99 -10.97 -13.87 -0.66
C LYS A 99 -12.00 -12.78 -0.89
N THR A 100 -13.20 -13.16 -1.34
CA THR A 100 -14.28 -12.21 -1.54
C THR A 100 -14.53 -11.39 -0.28
N LEU A 101 -14.59 -10.08 -0.44
CA LEU A 101 -14.88 -9.19 0.68
C LEU A 101 -15.74 -8.01 0.21
N ASN A 102 -16.49 -7.43 1.15
CA ASN A 102 -17.31 -6.26 0.90
C ASN A 102 -17.10 -5.17 1.97
N LYS A 103 -15.91 -5.09 2.51
CA LYS A 103 -15.56 -4.17 3.58
C LYS A 103 -14.46 -3.23 3.15
N PHE A 104 -14.40 -2.08 3.81
CA PHE A 104 -13.24 -1.22 3.72
C PHE A 104 -12.07 -1.91 4.41
N MET A 105 -10.96 -2.04 3.70
CA MET A 105 -9.77 -2.73 4.20
C MET A 105 -8.57 -1.82 4.19
N TYR A 106 -7.71 -1.99 5.21
CA TYR A 106 -6.37 -1.45 5.14
C TYR A 106 -5.36 -2.56 5.45
N ILE A 107 -4.21 -2.42 4.80
CA ILE A 107 -3.12 -3.39 4.90
C ILE A 107 -1.88 -2.63 5.33
N ARG A 108 -1.16 -3.16 6.32
CA ARG A 108 0.11 -2.62 6.78
C ARG A 108 1.19 -3.66 6.66
N TYR A 109 2.36 -3.22 6.31
CA TYR A 109 3.56 -4.05 6.31
C TYR A 109 4.76 -3.15 6.44
N GLN A 110 5.91 -3.76 6.67
CA GLN A 110 7.14 -3.01 6.87
C GLN A 110 8.20 -3.42 5.86
N THR A 111 9.00 -2.46 5.45
CA THR A 111 10.25 -2.71 4.75
C THR A 111 11.39 -2.13 5.58
N ARG A 112 12.57 -2.66 5.36
CA ARG A 112 13.79 -2.16 6.00
C ARG A 112 14.74 -1.66 4.92
N LEU A 113 15.33 -0.50 5.14
CA LEU A 113 16.37 0.02 4.25
C LEU A 113 17.59 -0.91 4.28
N LYS A 114 18.14 -1.18 3.12
CA LYS A 114 19.32 -2.05 3.00
C LYS A 114 20.60 -1.39 3.47
N THR A 115 20.60 -0.06 3.57
CA THR A 115 21.73 0.73 4.08
C THR A 115 21.27 1.57 5.26
N SER A 116 22.20 2.25 5.90
CA SER A 116 21.84 3.24 6.94
C SER A 116 20.99 4.34 6.28
N VAL A 117 20.18 5.01 7.10
CA VAL A 117 19.35 6.13 6.63
C VAL A 117 20.19 7.17 5.92
N LYS A 118 21.32 7.52 6.50
CA LYS A 118 22.25 8.51 5.99
C LYS A 118 22.73 8.21 4.58
N GLU A 119 22.84 6.94 4.24
CA GLU A 119 23.31 6.49 2.93
C GLU A 119 22.21 6.17 1.94
N SER A 120 20.96 6.23 2.39
CA SER A 120 19.82 5.84 1.57
C SER A 120 19.15 7.03 0.91
N THR A 121 18.75 6.85 -0.33
CA THR A 121 17.77 7.73 -0.97
C THR A 121 16.38 7.40 -0.43
N ASP A 122 15.41 8.25 -0.71
CA ASP A 122 14.05 8.08 -0.24
C ASP A 122 13.44 6.79 -0.78
N PRO A 123 12.85 5.95 0.08
CA PRO A 123 12.16 4.74 -0.40
C PRO A 123 10.87 5.08 -1.11
N VAL A 124 10.60 4.34 -2.17
CA VAL A 124 9.42 4.50 -3.01
C VAL A 124 8.69 3.16 -3.08
N ASN A 125 7.38 3.22 -3.18
CA ASN A 125 6.55 2.03 -3.24
C ASN A 125 5.37 2.27 -4.17
N ALA A 126 5.03 1.27 -4.97
CA ALA A 126 3.90 1.32 -5.86
C ALA A 126 3.04 0.07 -5.69
N VAL A 127 1.76 0.21 -5.89
CA VAL A 127 0.82 -0.91 -5.79
C VAL A 127 -0.21 -0.83 -6.90
N TRP A 128 -0.58 -1.97 -7.40
CA TRP A 128 -1.63 -2.14 -8.42
C TRP A 128 -2.69 -3.05 -7.84
N LEU A 129 -3.94 -2.63 -7.98
CA LEU A 129 -5.11 -3.39 -7.55
C LEU A 129 -5.95 -3.76 -8.77
N THR A 130 -6.37 -5.00 -8.86
CA THR A 130 -7.41 -5.45 -9.78
C THR A 130 -8.45 -6.24 -9.00
N ALA A 131 -9.70 -6.19 -9.43
CA ALA A 131 -10.78 -6.93 -8.79
C ALA A 131 -11.93 -7.16 -9.77
N ASN A 132 -12.68 -8.23 -9.56
CA ASN A 132 -13.90 -8.58 -10.30
C ASN A 132 -13.66 -8.73 -11.81
N ASP A 133 -12.43 -8.98 -12.22
CA ASP A 133 -12.04 -9.02 -13.64
C ASP A 133 -12.55 -7.79 -14.41
N ASN A 134 -12.59 -6.64 -13.73
CA ASN A 134 -13.18 -5.42 -14.24
C ASN A 134 -12.18 -4.27 -14.16
N ASP A 135 -11.77 -3.75 -15.31
CA ASP A 135 -10.78 -2.69 -15.41
C ASP A 135 -11.22 -1.41 -14.70
N LYS A 136 -12.52 -1.20 -14.50
CA LYS A 136 -13.03 -0.02 -13.79
C LYS A 136 -12.72 -0.06 -12.30
N LEU A 137 -12.43 -1.25 -11.76
CA LEU A 137 -12.02 -1.44 -10.39
C LEU A 137 -10.50 -1.55 -10.25
N ALA A 138 -9.79 -1.50 -11.37
CA ALA A 138 -8.33 -1.44 -11.34
C ALA A 138 -7.88 -0.07 -10.90
N ASP A 139 -6.86 -0.03 -10.06
CA ASP A 139 -6.29 1.22 -9.61
C ASP A 139 -4.81 1.01 -9.29
N ASN A 140 -4.08 2.10 -9.17
CA ASN A 140 -2.68 2.05 -8.78
C ASN A 140 -2.30 3.29 -8.01
N TYR A 141 -1.23 3.21 -7.24
CA TYR A 141 -0.76 4.33 -6.44
C TYR A 141 0.75 4.20 -6.21
N ARG A 142 1.43 5.33 -6.21
CA ARG A 142 2.86 5.41 -5.92
C ARG A 142 3.08 6.38 -4.75
N ALA A 143 3.87 5.96 -3.76
CA ALA A 143 4.17 6.76 -2.59
C ALA A 143 5.68 6.80 -2.34
N ARG A 144 6.12 7.89 -1.76
CA ARG A 144 7.51 8.11 -1.38
C ARG A 144 7.56 8.54 0.07
N VAL A 145 8.59 8.12 0.78
CA VAL A 145 8.87 8.59 2.14
C VAL A 145 10.12 9.46 2.09
N ALA A 146 9.99 10.72 2.48
CA ALA A 146 11.13 11.61 2.65
C ALA A 146 11.83 11.24 3.95
N LEU A 147 13.00 10.62 3.83
CA LEU A 147 13.77 10.20 5.00
C LEU A 147 14.36 11.39 5.73
N VAL A 148 14.20 11.42 7.05
CA VAL A 148 14.87 12.40 7.88
C VAL A 148 16.34 11.97 8.02
N GLY A 149 17.24 12.80 7.51
CA GLY A 149 18.69 12.53 7.55
C GLY A 149 19.22 11.66 6.43
N GLY A 150 18.41 11.37 5.42
CA GLY A 150 18.83 10.61 4.25
C GLY A 150 19.38 11.49 3.14
N LYS A 151 19.68 10.88 2.01
CA LYS A 151 20.22 11.58 0.83
C LYS A 151 19.16 12.30 0.00
N GLY A 152 17.91 12.22 0.40
CA GLY A 152 16.82 12.82 -0.34
C GLY A 152 16.39 12.00 -1.55
N ARG A 153 15.79 12.69 -2.51
CA ARG A 153 15.19 12.06 -3.67
C ARG A 153 16.23 11.37 -4.56
N ALA A 154 15.98 10.12 -4.92
CA ALA A 154 16.78 9.42 -5.91
C ALA A 154 16.55 10.04 -7.29
N SER A 155 17.56 9.96 -8.15
CA SER A 155 17.44 10.40 -9.53
C SER A 155 17.65 9.23 -10.48
N GLY A 156 17.03 9.27 -11.63
CA GLY A 156 17.19 8.26 -12.66
C GLY A 156 16.76 6.88 -12.21
N GLU A 157 17.59 5.91 -12.48
CA GLU A 157 17.29 4.48 -12.26
C GLU A 157 17.04 4.11 -10.80
N ALA A 158 17.62 4.83 -9.86
CA ALA A 158 17.44 4.52 -8.43
C ALA A 158 16.02 4.75 -7.96
N ASP A 159 15.22 5.51 -8.71
CA ASP A 159 13.82 5.79 -8.38
C ASP A 159 12.87 4.82 -9.10
N GLU A 160 13.39 3.92 -9.89
CA GLU A 160 12.56 2.97 -10.63
C GLU A 160 12.09 1.83 -9.73
N ILE A 161 10.86 1.39 -10.00
CA ILE A 161 10.22 0.28 -9.32
C ILE A 161 9.92 -0.79 -10.37
N PRO A 162 10.22 -2.08 -10.08
CA PRO A 162 9.84 -3.13 -11.00
C PRO A 162 8.32 -3.09 -11.25
N THR A 163 7.94 -3.06 -12.52
CA THR A 163 6.53 -3.04 -12.90
C THR A 163 6.05 -4.48 -13.10
N PRO A 164 4.87 -4.85 -12.58
CA PRO A 164 4.34 -6.20 -12.80
C PRO A 164 4.14 -6.49 -14.28
N VAL A 165 4.50 -7.68 -14.71
CA VAL A 165 4.32 -8.13 -16.10
C VAL A 165 2.90 -8.65 -16.27
N GLU A 166 1.97 -7.75 -16.51
CA GLU A 166 0.55 -8.05 -16.65
C GLU A 166 -0.05 -7.23 -17.78
N PRO A 167 -1.15 -7.71 -18.40
CA PRO A 167 -1.74 -6.97 -19.51
C PRO A 167 -2.23 -5.55 -19.17
N ASN A 168 -2.58 -5.28 -17.92
CA ASN A 168 -3.09 -3.97 -17.49
C ASN A 168 -2.06 -3.17 -16.71
N ASN A 169 -0.87 -3.18 -17.18
CA ASN A 169 0.29 -2.65 -16.50
C ASN A 169 0.47 -1.16 -16.81
N GLU A 170 -0.13 -0.30 -16.01
CA GLU A 170 -0.06 1.15 -16.19
C GLU A 170 0.99 1.77 -15.28
N THR A 171 1.47 2.96 -15.68
CA THR A 171 2.34 3.75 -14.81
C THR A 171 1.55 4.20 -13.59
N PRO A 172 2.04 3.93 -12.36
CA PRO A 172 1.31 4.31 -11.15
C PRO A 172 1.12 5.82 -11.03
N LYS A 173 -0.04 6.21 -10.58
CA LYS A 173 -0.34 7.61 -10.24
C LYS A 173 0.21 7.92 -8.85
N GLU A 174 0.61 9.15 -8.67
CA GLU A 174 1.06 9.63 -7.36
C GLU A 174 -0.01 10.39 -6.60
#